data_f3d5d6ed035ffb80fd4e7ca2626bd0ba
#
_entry.id   f3d5d6ed035ffb80fd4e7ca2626bd0ba
#
_cell.length_a   1.000
_cell.length_b   1.000
_cell.length_c   1.000
_cell.angle_alpha   90.00
_cell.angle_beta   90.00
_cell.angle_gamma   90.00
#
_symmetry.space_group_name_H-M   'P 1'
#
loop_
_entity.id
_entity.type
_entity.pdbx_description
1 polymer ?
#
loop_
_entity_poly.entity_id
_entity_poly.type
_entity_poly.pdbx_seq_one_letter_code
_entity_poly.pdbx_strand_id
1 'polypeptide(L)'
;ILNLQSMSQMKVVGEYYFRKTEMVAGFNFSADGTFRFFFSYGAVDRNASGTFQADGDTLRLTSDKVAGRDFTITSQEKKGKGYSIVFSHPNKYLLTNIRCQFFTDGKMEDAFSDPEGKIHIDLAHCDSIYVQHLLYPDIATLVKDAANENNSFTLTLNDTMEQVSFKGIDFKIENDKTISCMPNYLLPMKDIKFVKH
;
A
#
# COMPACT_ATOMS: atom_id res chain seq x y z
N ILE A 1 12.11 34.88 13.46
CA ILE A 1 10.67 34.90 13.07
C ILE A 1 10.33 33.47 12.66
N LEU A 2 9.66 32.72 13.54
CA LEU A 2 9.14 31.39 13.19
C LEU A 2 8.09 31.58 12.07
N ASN A 3 8.29 30.86 10.97
CA ASN A 3 7.36 30.85 9.84
C ASN A 3 6.03 30.23 10.30
N LEU A 4 4.87 30.69 9.82
CA LEU A 4 3.54 30.14 10.09
C LEU A 4 3.46 28.62 9.87
N GLN A 5 4.15 28.11 8.86
CA GLN A 5 4.27 26.70 8.55
C GLN A 5 4.98 25.91 9.68
N SER A 6 6.03 26.47 10.27
CA SER A 6 6.73 25.91 11.43
C SER A 6 5.82 25.84 12.67
N MET A 7 4.97 26.83 12.88
CA MET A 7 4.02 26.85 14.00
C MET A 7 2.91 25.79 13.84
N SER A 8 2.36 25.62 12.65
CA SER A 8 1.35 24.56 12.36
C SER A 8 1.94 23.18 12.51
N GLN A 9 3.19 22.98 12.08
CA GLN A 9 3.90 21.71 12.22
C GLN A 9 4.16 21.35 13.69
N MET A 10 4.54 22.30 14.52
CA MET A 10 4.76 22.09 15.96
C MET A 10 3.49 21.69 16.72
N LYS A 11 2.31 22.15 16.29
CA LYS A 11 1.02 21.76 16.90
C LYS A 11 0.71 20.28 16.74
N VAL A 12 1.19 19.66 15.66
CA VAL A 12 0.92 18.25 15.33
C VAL A 12 1.85 17.29 16.06
N VAL A 13 3.00 17.75 16.57
CA VAL A 13 3.98 16.90 17.24
C VAL A 13 3.36 16.12 18.40
N GLY A 14 3.59 14.80 18.43
CA GLY A 14 3.13 13.89 19.48
C GLY A 14 2.53 12.60 18.96
N GLU A 15 1.96 11.82 19.85
CA GLU A 15 1.37 10.53 19.56
C GLU A 15 -0.15 10.63 19.46
N TYR A 16 -0.71 10.01 18.43
CA TYR A 16 -2.14 10.00 18.15
C TYR A 16 -2.62 8.58 17.89
N TYR A 17 -3.79 8.23 18.43
CA TYR A 17 -4.35 6.90 18.31
C TYR A 17 -5.80 6.93 17.81
N PHE A 18 -6.10 5.94 16.96
CA PHE A 18 -7.44 5.56 16.55
C PHE A 18 -7.69 4.13 16.98
N ARG A 19 -8.82 3.88 17.62
CA ARG A 19 -9.18 2.55 18.14
C ARG A 19 -10.63 2.22 17.79
N LYS A 20 -10.85 1.01 17.32
CA LYS A 20 -12.15 0.33 17.19
C LYS A 20 -11.98 -1.11 17.63
N THR A 21 -13.09 -1.85 17.68
CA THR A 21 -13.08 -3.29 17.98
C THR A 21 -12.09 -4.00 17.03
N GLU A 22 -11.13 -4.72 17.60
CA GLU A 22 -10.08 -5.47 16.88
C GLU A 22 -9.16 -4.64 15.96
N MET A 23 -9.28 -3.31 15.99
CA MET A 23 -8.49 -2.42 15.15
C MET A 23 -7.82 -1.33 15.98
N VAL A 24 -6.54 -1.13 15.75
CA VAL A 24 -5.78 -0.01 16.30
C VAL A 24 -4.86 0.57 15.22
N ALA A 25 -4.78 1.89 15.18
CA ALA A 25 -3.80 2.60 14.37
C ALA A 25 -3.23 3.77 15.18
N GLY A 26 -1.99 4.15 14.89
CA GLY A 26 -1.37 5.27 15.58
C GLY A 26 -0.31 5.96 14.75
N PHE A 27 -0.14 7.24 15.05
CA PHE A 27 0.92 8.08 14.52
C PHE A 27 1.82 8.56 15.67
N ASN A 28 3.10 8.69 15.38
CA ASN A 28 4.04 9.48 16.17
C ASN A 28 4.64 10.53 15.23
N PHE A 29 4.32 11.81 15.47
CA PHE A 29 4.86 12.96 14.74
C PHE A 29 5.99 13.60 15.53
N SER A 30 7.17 13.66 14.93
CA SER A 30 8.38 14.20 15.55
C SER A 30 8.62 15.67 15.17
N ALA A 31 9.29 16.41 16.02
CA ALA A 31 9.58 17.85 15.82
C ALA A 31 10.46 18.12 14.59
N ASP A 32 11.21 17.12 14.11
CA ASP A 32 12.04 17.19 12.91
C ASP A 32 11.26 17.07 11.59
N GLY A 33 9.90 16.95 11.66
CA GLY A 33 9.04 16.79 10.49
C GLY A 33 8.90 15.36 9.98
N THR A 34 9.36 14.39 10.75
CA THR A 34 9.18 12.97 10.43
C THR A 34 7.99 12.36 11.15
N PHE A 35 7.43 11.29 10.59
CA PHE A 35 6.39 10.51 11.27
C PHE A 35 6.69 9.02 11.22
N ARG A 36 6.10 8.29 12.16
CA ARG A 36 5.92 6.85 12.15
C ARG A 36 4.44 6.53 12.28
N PHE A 37 4.03 5.46 11.64
CA PHE A 37 2.66 4.96 11.65
C PHE A 37 2.63 3.46 11.85
N PHE A 38 1.66 2.98 12.57
CA PHE A 38 1.31 1.58 12.63
C PHE A 38 -0.21 1.39 12.52
N PHE A 39 -0.59 0.22 12.03
CA PHE A 39 -1.97 -0.23 11.92
C PHE A 39 -1.99 -1.73 12.16
N SER A 40 -2.96 -2.19 12.94
CA SER A 40 -3.20 -3.60 13.19
C SER A 40 -4.70 -3.87 13.17
N TYR A 41 -5.11 -4.85 12.38
CA TYR A 41 -6.49 -5.33 12.31
C TYR A 41 -6.52 -6.82 11.98
N GLY A 42 -6.96 -7.66 12.93
CA GLY A 42 -6.92 -9.11 12.79
C GLY A 42 -5.51 -9.62 12.51
N ALA A 43 -5.30 -10.29 11.39
CA ALA A 43 -4.00 -10.81 10.96
C ALA A 43 -3.20 -9.84 10.07
N VAL A 44 -3.68 -8.62 9.87
CA VAL A 44 -3.03 -7.61 9.00
C VAL A 44 -2.35 -6.56 9.85
N ASP A 45 -1.03 -6.52 9.78
CA ASP A 45 -0.22 -5.46 10.34
C ASP A 45 0.34 -4.59 9.21
N ARG A 46 0.32 -3.27 9.43
CA ARG A 46 0.83 -2.27 8.49
C ARG A 46 1.72 -1.28 9.22
N ASN A 47 2.65 -0.68 8.51
CA ASN A 47 3.52 0.36 9.06
C ASN A 47 3.84 1.42 8.01
N ALA A 48 4.29 2.58 8.44
CA ALA A 48 4.91 3.58 7.58
C ALA A 48 5.89 4.45 8.36
N SER A 49 6.84 5.00 7.65
CA SER A 49 7.67 6.13 8.05
C SER A 49 7.73 7.13 6.91
N GLY A 50 8.13 8.34 7.21
CA GLY A 50 8.24 9.40 6.20
C GLY A 50 8.24 10.78 6.81
N THR A 51 7.85 11.76 6.02
CA THR A 51 7.78 13.17 6.40
C THR A 51 6.36 13.69 6.38
N PHE A 52 6.09 14.72 7.16
CA PHE A 52 4.80 15.40 7.15
C PHE A 52 4.96 16.92 6.99
N GLN A 53 3.93 17.52 6.44
CA GLN A 53 3.80 18.97 6.30
C GLN A 53 2.41 19.39 6.76
N ALA A 54 2.36 20.41 7.61
CA ALA A 54 1.12 21.05 8.03
C ALA A 54 0.99 22.43 7.38
N ASP A 55 -0.10 22.64 6.67
CA ASP A 55 -0.44 23.90 6.01
C ASP A 55 -1.87 24.31 6.42
N GLY A 56 -1.95 25.30 7.31
CA GLY A 56 -3.21 25.65 7.97
C GLY A 56 -3.76 24.48 8.78
N ASP A 57 -4.93 23.99 8.41
CA ASP A 57 -5.59 22.82 9.02
C ASP A 57 -5.37 21.50 8.24
N THR A 58 -4.59 21.55 7.16
CA THR A 58 -4.31 20.38 6.32
C THR A 58 -2.95 19.77 6.70
N LEU A 59 -2.95 18.46 6.94
CA LEU A 59 -1.75 17.67 7.23
C LEU A 59 -1.54 16.67 6.09
N ARG A 60 -0.40 16.79 5.39
CA ARG A 60 0.00 15.89 4.29
C ARG A 60 1.16 15.02 4.73
N LEU A 61 1.03 13.74 4.41
CA LEU A 61 2.03 12.73 4.72
C LEU A 61 2.69 12.23 3.45
N THR A 62 4.01 12.13 3.46
CA THR A 62 4.80 11.51 2.39
C THR A 62 5.54 10.32 3.00
N SER A 63 5.08 9.13 2.66
CA SER A 63 5.68 7.89 3.16
C SER A 63 6.91 7.49 2.35
N ASP A 64 7.82 6.76 2.99
CA ASP A 64 9.05 6.23 2.37
C ASP A 64 8.80 5.01 1.47
N LYS A 65 7.54 4.57 1.35
CA LYS A 65 7.18 3.43 0.48
C LYS A 65 7.54 3.70 -0.97
N VAL A 66 8.32 2.80 -1.55
CA VAL A 66 8.73 2.86 -2.95
C VAL A 66 7.85 1.95 -3.80
N ALA A 67 7.25 2.51 -4.85
CA ALA A 67 6.45 1.75 -5.80
C ALA A 67 7.27 0.63 -6.47
N GLY A 68 6.62 -0.51 -6.76
CA GLY A 68 7.23 -1.63 -7.47
C GLY A 68 8.16 -2.51 -6.62
N ARG A 69 8.17 -2.34 -5.30
CA ARG A 69 9.01 -3.11 -4.39
C ARG A 69 8.30 -4.26 -3.68
N ASP A 70 6.97 -4.36 -3.80
CA ASP A 70 6.18 -5.35 -3.07
C ASP A 70 6.34 -6.77 -3.64
N PHE A 71 6.72 -6.89 -4.90
CA PHE A 71 7.01 -8.17 -5.55
C PHE A 71 8.34 -8.11 -6.28
N THR A 72 9.11 -9.19 -6.22
CA THR A 72 10.35 -9.36 -6.98
C THR A 72 10.20 -10.51 -7.97
N ILE A 73 10.49 -10.26 -9.24
CA ILE A 73 10.59 -11.32 -10.26
C ILE A 73 11.90 -12.09 -9.99
N THR A 74 11.78 -13.35 -9.63
CA THR A 74 12.93 -14.24 -9.42
C THR A 74 13.28 -15.07 -10.66
N SER A 75 12.30 -15.27 -11.55
CA SER A 75 12.48 -15.95 -12.83
C SER A 75 11.41 -15.51 -13.83
N GLN A 76 11.78 -15.42 -15.08
CA GLN A 76 10.84 -15.21 -16.18
C GLN A 76 11.33 -15.89 -17.46
N GLU A 77 10.43 -16.45 -18.22
CA GLU A 77 10.71 -17.14 -19.46
C GLU A 77 9.52 -17.09 -20.42
N LYS A 78 9.76 -17.35 -21.72
CA LYS A 78 8.71 -17.59 -22.71
C LYS A 78 8.49 -19.09 -22.81
N LYS A 79 7.33 -19.58 -22.33
CA LYS A 79 7.05 -21.02 -22.24
C LYS A 79 5.57 -21.34 -22.36
N GLY A 80 5.25 -22.30 -23.22
CA GLY A 80 3.87 -22.78 -23.35
C GLY A 80 2.93 -21.75 -23.97
N LYS A 81 1.63 -21.91 -23.70
CA LYS A 81 0.56 -21.01 -24.13
C LYS A 81 -0.03 -20.27 -22.93
N GLY A 82 -0.63 -19.11 -23.19
CA GLY A 82 -1.21 -18.28 -22.15
C GLY A 82 -0.15 -17.65 -21.26
N TYR A 83 -0.57 -17.16 -20.10
CA TYR A 83 0.31 -16.55 -19.09
C TYR A 83 0.22 -17.33 -17.79
N SER A 84 1.36 -17.61 -17.20
CA SER A 84 1.49 -18.32 -15.92
C SER A 84 2.30 -17.49 -14.94
N ILE A 85 1.79 -17.33 -13.72
CA ILE A 85 2.48 -16.62 -12.65
C ILE A 85 2.46 -17.49 -11.40
N VAL A 86 3.62 -17.69 -10.79
CA VAL A 86 3.79 -18.43 -9.54
C VAL A 86 4.36 -17.51 -8.48
N PHE A 87 3.70 -17.46 -7.34
CA PHE A 87 4.13 -16.69 -6.18
C PHE A 87 4.74 -17.59 -5.12
N SER A 88 5.76 -17.07 -4.43
CA SER A 88 6.40 -17.76 -3.31
C SER A 88 6.52 -16.82 -2.10
N HIS A 89 6.28 -17.35 -0.92
CA HIS A 89 6.49 -16.71 0.37
C HIS A 89 6.56 -17.77 1.49
N PRO A 90 7.38 -17.57 2.55
CA PRO A 90 7.41 -18.50 3.70
C PRO A 90 6.06 -18.65 4.38
N ASN A 91 5.31 -17.55 4.55
CA ASN A 91 3.94 -17.58 5.03
C ASN A 91 2.98 -17.91 3.88
N LYS A 92 2.47 -19.16 3.85
CA LYS A 92 1.58 -19.65 2.80
C LYS A 92 0.21 -18.93 2.76
N TYR A 93 -0.23 -18.36 3.87
CA TYR A 93 -1.49 -17.58 3.90
C TYR A 93 -1.45 -16.33 3.01
N LEU A 94 -0.26 -15.80 2.74
CA LEU A 94 -0.08 -14.67 1.82
C LEU A 94 -0.08 -15.06 0.34
N LEU A 95 -0.11 -16.33 0.00
CA LEU A 95 -0.15 -16.78 -1.40
C LEU A 95 -1.54 -16.70 -2.01
N THR A 96 -2.58 -16.60 -1.19
CA THR A 96 -3.96 -16.34 -1.63
C THR A 96 -4.21 -14.84 -1.73
N ASN A 97 -5.30 -14.44 -2.39
CA ASN A 97 -5.70 -13.03 -2.53
C ASN A 97 -4.70 -12.14 -3.31
N ILE A 98 -3.87 -12.73 -4.16
CA ILE A 98 -3.04 -11.97 -5.07
C ILE A 98 -3.80 -11.79 -6.38
N ARG A 99 -3.98 -10.54 -6.76
CA ARG A 99 -4.66 -10.13 -8.00
C ARG A 99 -3.63 -9.79 -9.05
N CYS A 100 -3.78 -10.35 -10.24
CA CYS A 100 -3.07 -9.92 -11.43
C CYS A 100 -4.04 -9.26 -12.40
N GLN A 101 -3.65 -8.09 -12.88
CA GLN A 101 -4.38 -7.33 -13.89
C GLN A 101 -3.63 -7.44 -15.22
N PHE A 102 -4.26 -8.06 -16.19
CA PHE A 102 -3.73 -8.24 -17.54
C PHE A 102 -4.37 -7.21 -18.47
N PHE A 103 -3.55 -6.39 -19.09
CA PHE A 103 -4.00 -5.40 -20.06
C PHE A 103 -3.67 -5.87 -21.48
N THR A 104 -4.68 -5.90 -22.34
CA THR A 104 -4.58 -6.30 -23.74
C THR A 104 -5.45 -5.38 -24.58
N ASP A 105 -4.85 -4.64 -25.52
CA ASP A 105 -5.58 -3.74 -26.44
C ASP A 105 -6.53 -2.78 -25.70
N GLY A 106 -6.10 -2.20 -24.58
CA GLY A 106 -6.88 -1.28 -23.77
C GLY A 106 -7.99 -1.93 -22.92
N LYS A 107 -8.11 -3.25 -22.93
CA LYS A 107 -9.00 -4.03 -22.06
C LYS A 107 -8.22 -4.58 -20.89
N MET A 108 -8.87 -4.71 -19.74
CA MET A 108 -8.31 -5.29 -18.54
C MET A 108 -9.06 -6.57 -18.16
N GLU A 109 -8.31 -7.62 -17.85
CA GLU A 109 -8.81 -8.86 -17.28
C GLU A 109 -8.10 -9.15 -15.96
N ASP A 110 -8.87 -9.52 -14.94
CA ASP A 110 -8.36 -9.88 -13.61
C ASP A 110 -8.25 -11.40 -13.49
N ALA A 111 -7.16 -11.84 -12.85
CA ALA A 111 -7.02 -13.20 -12.37
C ALA A 111 -6.49 -13.20 -10.93
N PHE A 112 -6.85 -14.23 -10.17
CA PHE A 112 -6.52 -14.35 -8.76
C PHE A 112 -5.75 -15.63 -8.50
N SER A 113 -4.80 -15.56 -7.57
CA SER A 113 -4.02 -16.73 -7.18
C SER A 113 -4.88 -17.79 -6.50
N ASP A 114 -4.56 -19.04 -6.79
CA ASP A 114 -5.07 -20.19 -6.04
C ASP A 114 -4.38 -20.32 -4.66
N PRO A 115 -4.78 -21.27 -3.81
CA PRO A 115 -4.16 -21.47 -2.48
C PRO A 115 -2.66 -21.80 -2.54
N GLU A 116 -2.16 -22.32 -3.66
CA GLU A 116 -0.75 -22.61 -3.91
C GLU A 116 0.03 -21.42 -4.44
N GLY A 117 -0.64 -20.26 -4.66
CA GLY A 117 -0.02 -19.05 -5.19
C GLY A 117 0.18 -19.10 -6.71
N LYS A 118 -0.70 -19.77 -7.45
CA LYS A 118 -0.57 -19.90 -8.90
C LYS A 118 -1.71 -19.20 -9.61
N ILE A 119 -1.38 -18.59 -10.74
CA ILE A 119 -2.32 -18.02 -11.70
C ILE A 119 -1.99 -18.58 -13.08
N HIS A 120 -3.02 -18.99 -13.81
CA HIS A 120 -2.94 -19.27 -15.23
C HIS A 120 -4.13 -18.64 -15.96
N ILE A 121 -3.85 -17.97 -17.07
CA ILE A 121 -4.86 -17.35 -17.93
C ILE A 121 -4.54 -17.64 -19.41
N ASP A 122 -5.56 -18.03 -20.16
CA ASP A 122 -5.40 -18.37 -21.58
C ASP A 122 -5.59 -17.11 -22.45
N LEU A 123 -4.56 -16.24 -22.43
CA LEU A 123 -4.46 -15.08 -23.30
C LEU A 123 -3.37 -15.32 -24.37
N ALA A 124 -3.67 -15.02 -25.61
CA ALA A 124 -2.69 -15.13 -26.69
C ALA A 124 -1.63 -14.03 -26.64
N HIS A 125 -2.01 -12.85 -26.10
CA HIS A 125 -1.19 -11.66 -26.02
C HIS A 125 -1.56 -10.83 -24.78
N CYS A 126 -0.59 -10.12 -24.22
CA CYS A 126 -0.79 -9.19 -23.12
C CYS A 126 0.25 -8.06 -23.18
N ASP A 127 -0.20 -6.80 -23.11
CA ASP A 127 0.64 -5.61 -23.15
C ASP A 127 1.35 -5.37 -21.82
N SER A 128 0.62 -5.48 -20.72
CA SER A 128 1.18 -5.28 -19.38
C SER A 128 0.49 -6.12 -18.31
N ILE A 129 1.23 -6.46 -17.27
CA ILE A 129 0.74 -7.19 -16.10
C ILE A 129 1.10 -6.41 -14.86
N TYR A 130 0.09 -6.07 -14.06
CA TYR A 130 0.25 -5.51 -12.72
C TYR A 130 -0.19 -6.51 -11.66
N VAL A 131 0.54 -6.56 -10.56
CA VAL A 131 0.29 -7.47 -9.45
C VAL A 131 0.05 -6.68 -8.17
N GLN A 132 -0.95 -7.11 -7.39
CA GLN A 132 -1.33 -6.48 -6.14
C GLN A 132 -1.87 -7.54 -5.17
N HIS A 133 -1.50 -7.44 -3.89
CA HIS A 133 -2.13 -8.24 -2.86
C HIS A 133 -3.37 -7.52 -2.31
N LEU A 134 -4.53 -8.20 -2.24
CA LEU A 134 -5.80 -7.56 -1.85
C LEU A 134 -5.82 -7.04 -0.40
N LEU A 135 -5.03 -7.63 0.49
CA LEU A 135 -4.87 -7.13 1.86
C LEU A 135 -3.92 -5.94 1.96
N TYR A 136 -3.13 -5.66 0.90
CA TYR A 136 -2.13 -4.59 0.83
C TYR A 136 -2.27 -3.82 -0.50
N PRO A 137 -3.40 -3.13 -0.71
CA PRO A 137 -3.79 -2.62 -2.03
C PRO A 137 -3.25 -1.22 -2.35
N ASP A 138 -2.13 -0.81 -1.77
CA ASP A 138 -1.63 0.56 -1.88
C ASP A 138 -1.16 0.90 -3.29
N ILE A 139 -0.22 0.09 -3.81
CA ILE A 139 0.44 0.32 -5.10
C ILE A 139 0.64 -1.01 -5.79
N ALA A 140 0.10 -1.15 -7.00
CA ALA A 140 0.35 -2.32 -7.82
C ALA A 140 1.80 -2.32 -8.36
N THR A 141 2.39 -3.50 -8.47
CA THR A 141 3.73 -3.71 -9.03
C THR A 141 3.61 -4.09 -10.50
N LEU A 142 4.29 -3.35 -11.38
CA LEU A 142 4.42 -3.72 -12.79
C LEU A 142 5.38 -4.91 -12.92
N VAL A 143 4.89 -6.02 -13.45
CA VAL A 143 5.65 -7.26 -13.67
C VAL A 143 6.08 -7.39 -15.12
N LYS A 144 5.24 -6.98 -16.06
CA LYS A 144 5.48 -7.04 -17.49
C LYS A 144 5.03 -5.76 -18.16
N ASP A 145 5.84 -5.21 -19.04
CA ASP A 145 5.50 -4.16 -20.01
C ASP A 145 5.40 -4.73 -21.43
N ALA A 146 5.05 -3.88 -22.40
CA ALA A 146 4.86 -4.28 -23.78
C ALA A 146 6.14 -4.81 -24.46
N ALA A 147 7.32 -4.39 -23.99
CA ALA A 147 8.61 -4.83 -24.54
C ALA A 147 9.04 -6.22 -24.02
N ASN A 148 8.47 -6.68 -22.91
CA ASN A 148 8.77 -7.99 -22.35
C ASN A 148 7.92 -9.07 -23.01
N GLU A 149 8.54 -10.00 -23.72
CA GLU A 149 7.86 -11.10 -24.42
C GLU A 149 7.64 -12.36 -23.57
N ASN A 150 8.14 -12.38 -22.32
CA ASN A 150 7.95 -13.52 -21.44
C ASN A 150 6.47 -13.66 -21.03
N ASN A 151 6.06 -14.90 -20.80
CA ASN A 151 4.69 -15.24 -20.40
C ASN A 151 4.63 -16.18 -19.19
N SER A 152 5.76 -16.54 -18.64
CA SER A 152 5.88 -17.35 -17.42
C SER A 152 6.76 -16.61 -16.41
N PHE A 153 6.24 -16.36 -15.21
CA PHE A 153 6.89 -15.56 -14.18
C PHE A 153 6.86 -16.28 -12.84
N THR A 154 7.96 -16.20 -12.12
CA THR A 154 8.00 -16.56 -10.70
C THR A 154 8.32 -15.32 -9.88
N LEU A 155 7.51 -15.02 -8.86
CA LEU A 155 7.66 -13.85 -8.02
C LEU A 155 7.74 -14.23 -6.55
N THR A 156 8.48 -13.43 -5.80
CA THR A 156 8.49 -13.45 -4.33
C THR A 156 7.81 -12.20 -3.79
N LEU A 157 6.99 -12.38 -2.76
CA LEU A 157 6.40 -11.28 -2.00
C LEU A 157 7.45 -10.72 -1.04
N ASN A 158 7.51 -9.41 -0.90
CA ASN A 158 8.45 -8.70 -0.04
C ASN A 158 7.73 -8.06 1.15
N ASP A 159 8.44 -7.89 2.26
CA ASP A 159 7.92 -7.24 3.48
C ASP A 159 7.51 -5.78 3.25
N THR A 160 7.99 -5.15 2.17
CA THR A 160 7.58 -3.79 1.77
C THR A 160 6.09 -3.66 1.48
N MET A 161 5.36 -4.76 1.20
CA MET A 161 3.90 -4.70 1.02
C MET A 161 3.17 -4.30 2.30
N GLU A 162 3.74 -4.53 3.49
CA GLU A 162 3.18 -4.06 4.76
C GLU A 162 3.28 -2.54 4.93
N GLN A 163 4.16 -1.88 4.19
CA GLN A 163 4.29 -0.43 4.22
C GLN A 163 3.08 0.26 3.60
N VAL A 164 2.60 1.32 4.25
CA VAL A 164 1.48 2.15 3.78
C VAL A 164 1.97 3.30 2.93
N SER A 165 1.32 3.52 1.80
CA SER A 165 1.40 4.77 1.06
C SER A 165 0.25 5.70 1.47
N PHE A 166 0.57 6.93 1.87
CA PHE A 166 -0.44 7.96 2.17
C PHE A 166 -0.76 8.85 0.97
N LYS A 167 -0.32 8.48 -0.23
CA LYS A 167 -0.61 9.23 -1.45
C LYS A 167 -2.12 9.34 -1.68
N GLY A 168 -2.61 10.55 -1.79
CA GLY A 168 -4.03 10.82 -1.95
C GLY A 168 -4.87 10.76 -0.67
N ILE A 169 -4.24 10.61 0.49
CA ILE A 169 -4.90 10.68 1.79
C ILE A 169 -4.42 11.94 2.51
N ASP A 170 -5.29 12.94 2.61
CA ASP A 170 -5.04 14.14 3.39
C ASP A 170 -5.72 14.02 4.75
N PHE A 171 -5.05 14.54 5.77
CA PHE A 171 -5.57 14.65 7.12
C PHE A 171 -5.96 16.09 7.42
N LYS A 172 -7.00 16.26 8.23
CA LYS A 172 -7.43 17.54 8.75
C LYS A 172 -7.01 17.66 10.21
N ILE A 173 -6.40 18.77 10.56
CA ILE A 173 -6.12 19.15 11.94
C ILE A 173 -7.39 19.79 12.50
N GLU A 174 -8.17 19.05 13.28
CA GLU A 174 -9.42 19.53 13.87
C GLU A 174 -9.15 20.52 15.02
N ASN A 175 -8.13 20.21 15.81
CA ASN A 175 -7.63 21.02 16.93
C ASN A 175 -6.24 20.51 17.35
N ASP A 176 -5.70 20.99 18.47
CA ASP A 176 -4.38 20.60 19.01
C ASP A 176 -4.27 19.15 19.50
N LYS A 177 -5.39 18.44 19.59
CA LYS A 177 -5.46 17.04 20.07
C LYS A 177 -6.05 16.05 19.08
N THR A 178 -6.60 16.50 17.95
CA THR A 178 -7.35 15.62 17.05
C THR A 178 -7.02 15.89 15.60
N ILE A 179 -6.65 14.84 14.90
CA ILE A 179 -6.57 14.81 13.43
C ILE A 179 -7.60 13.83 12.88
N SER A 180 -8.15 14.12 11.71
CA SER A 180 -9.16 13.29 11.05
C SER A 180 -8.83 13.09 9.59
N CYS A 181 -9.41 12.08 8.95
CA CYS A 181 -9.37 11.91 7.51
C CYS A 181 -10.69 11.35 6.99
N MET A 182 -10.90 11.47 5.69
CA MET A 182 -12.01 10.83 5.00
C MET A 182 -11.81 9.31 4.90
N PRO A 183 -12.89 8.53 4.74
CA PRO A 183 -12.78 7.11 4.41
C PRO A 183 -11.82 6.88 3.23
N ASN A 184 -10.94 5.92 3.36
CA ASN A 184 -9.92 5.61 2.38
C ASN A 184 -9.67 4.09 2.33
N TYR A 185 -8.76 3.65 1.48
CA TYR A 185 -8.49 2.22 1.29
C TYR A 185 -7.97 1.51 2.55
N LEU A 186 -7.26 2.24 3.44
CA LEU A 186 -6.73 1.70 4.70
C LEU A 186 -7.78 1.69 5.81
N LEU A 187 -8.58 2.76 5.88
CA LEU A 187 -9.63 2.98 6.87
C LEU A 187 -10.95 3.28 6.14
N PRO A 188 -11.69 2.23 5.71
CA PRO A 188 -12.89 2.41 4.88
C PRO A 188 -14.18 2.70 5.68
N MET A 189 -14.05 3.30 6.88
CA MET A 189 -15.16 3.65 7.75
C MET A 189 -15.36 5.16 7.83
N LYS A 190 -16.49 5.59 8.38
CA LYS A 190 -16.77 6.99 8.69
C LYS A 190 -16.17 7.41 10.04
N ASP A 191 -16.05 8.73 10.24
CA ASP A 191 -15.65 9.34 11.52
C ASP A 191 -14.28 8.88 12.02
N ILE A 192 -13.29 8.89 11.12
CA ILE A 192 -11.91 8.52 11.46
C ILE A 192 -11.25 9.70 12.17
N LYS A 193 -11.01 9.53 13.47
CA LYS A 193 -10.33 10.53 14.31
C LYS A 193 -9.21 9.87 15.09
N PHE A 194 -8.03 10.41 14.93
CA PHE A 194 -6.87 10.09 15.75
C PHE A 194 -6.75 11.14 16.85
N VAL A 195 -6.72 10.69 18.09
CA VAL A 195 -6.69 11.56 19.25
C VAL A 195 -5.33 11.49 19.92
N LYS A 196 -4.78 12.65 20.26
CA LYS A 196 -3.48 12.80 20.92
C LYS A 196 -3.54 12.21 22.32
N HIS A 197 -2.52 11.46 22.65
CA HIS A 197 -2.35 10.84 23.98
C HIS A 197 -1.59 11.76 24.92
#